data_e7baf4f4da6371eeaec2e02f1d94a5e4
#
_entry.id   e7baf4f4da6371eeaec2e02f1d94a5e4
#
_cell.length_a   1.000
_cell.length_b   1.000
_cell.length_c   1.000
_cell.angle_alpha   90.00
_cell.angle_beta   90.00
_cell.angle_gamma   90.00
#
_symmetry.space_group_name_H-M   'P 1'
#
loop_
_entity.id
_entity.type
_entity.pdbx_description
1 polymer ?
#
loop_
_entity_poly.entity_id
_entity_poly.type
_entity_poly.pdbx_seq_one_letter_code
_entity_poly.pdbx_strand_id
1 'polypeptide(L)'
;MDYKKLFDLSGKICVVTGGTGYLGSENVKILKDFGGTVVCADLREAEDRWEKNEDKAYDMFVKCDVSSTESIKACFAAVAEKYGRIDVLVNCACYGAGYGKGSQLEFMDDETFNKGVDGALGTAFRGMREVVPYMKEKGGSIINYCSMYGLVSPDLRIYGDNPQKQPPNYGAGKAGVAQITRYAACSLSEYGIRVNAVTPGPFPNPKNQDDVRFNQALANKTMLGRFGQSYEMAGAVLLLASDASSFMTGSNIVVDGGWTAW
;
A
#
# COMPACT_ATOMS: atom_id res chain seq x y z
N MET A 1 25.72 13.30 -14.84
CA MET A 1 24.48 13.01 -14.10
C MET A 1 24.85 12.18 -12.89
N ASP A 2 24.41 12.56 -11.70
CA ASP A 2 24.61 11.77 -10.48
C ASP A 2 23.38 10.89 -10.26
N TYR A 3 23.51 9.61 -10.56
CA TYR A 3 22.39 8.66 -10.48
C TYR A 3 21.85 8.45 -9.06
N LYS A 4 22.64 8.71 -8.00
CA LYS A 4 22.17 8.63 -6.61
C LYS A 4 21.12 9.70 -6.32
N LYS A 5 21.23 10.88 -6.96
CA LYS A 5 20.26 11.98 -6.84
C LYS A 5 18.89 11.66 -7.43
N LEU A 6 18.79 10.64 -8.30
CA LEU A 6 17.49 10.21 -8.81
C LEU A 6 16.57 9.65 -7.71
N PHE A 7 17.14 9.14 -6.62
CA PHE A 7 16.42 8.61 -5.48
C PHE A 7 16.27 9.60 -4.33
N ASP A 8 16.84 10.81 -4.44
CA ASP A 8 16.76 11.86 -3.42
C ASP A 8 15.33 12.40 -3.30
N LEU A 9 14.79 12.38 -2.09
CA LEU A 9 13.46 12.90 -1.76
C LEU A 9 13.53 14.21 -0.95
N SER A 10 14.71 14.84 -0.88
CA SER A 10 14.88 16.12 -0.17
C SER A 10 13.89 17.17 -0.68
N GLY A 11 13.12 17.78 0.23
CA GLY A 11 12.08 18.75 -0.08
C GLY A 11 10.76 18.17 -0.62
N LYS A 12 10.62 16.84 -0.72
CA LYS A 12 9.36 16.17 -1.07
C LYS A 12 8.54 15.88 0.20
N ILE A 13 7.26 16.17 0.14
CA ILE A 13 6.29 15.86 1.20
C ILE A 13 5.61 14.54 0.87
N CYS A 14 5.85 13.51 1.68
CA CYS A 14 5.41 12.14 1.44
C CYS A 14 4.35 11.75 2.48
N VAL A 15 3.16 11.36 2.05
CA VAL A 15 2.08 10.86 2.92
C VAL A 15 1.95 9.36 2.74
N VAL A 16 1.96 8.60 3.83
CA VAL A 16 1.77 7.14 3.83
C VAL A 16 0.52 6.80 4.63
N THR A 17 -0.55 6.36 3.96
CA THR A 17 -1.72 5.81 4.66
C THR A 17 -1.45 4.38 5.12
N GLY A 18 -1.93 4.04 6.34
CA GLY A 18 -1.54 2.76 6.95
C GLY A 18 -0.07 2.71 7.37
N GLY A 19 0.53 3.89 7.63
CA GLY A 19 1.96 4.05 7.89
C GLY A 19 2.44 3.36 9.17
N THR A 20 1.56 3.01 10.11
CA THR A 20 1.89 2.20 11.28
C THR A 20 1.75 0.69 11.03
N GLY A 21 1.28 0.30 9.84
CA GLY A 21 1.13 -1.10 9.43
C GLY A 21 2.46 -1.82 9.20
N TYR A 22 2.43 -3.17 9.05
CA TYR A 22 3.62 -4.01 8.86
C TYR A 22 4.45 -3.60 7.63
N LEU A 23 3.80 -3.36 6.48
CA LEU A 23 4.48 -2.86 5.28
C LEU A 23 4.58 -1.33 5.25
N GLY A 24 3.57 -0.64 5.82
CA GLY A 24 3.52 0.82 5.83
C GLY A 24 4.67 1.44 6.62
N SER A 25 5.07 0.83 7.73
CA SER A 25 6.18 1.32 8.54
C SER A 25 7.52 1.29 7.79
N GLU A 26 7.76 0.30 6.95
CA GLU A 26 8.97 0.26 6.12
C GLU A 26 8.93 1.32 5.01
N ASN A 27 7.73 1.64 4.48
CA ASN A 27 7.60 2.76 3.53
C ASN A 27 7.92 4.10 4.20
N VAL A 28 7.45 4.30 5.43
CA VAL A 28 7.76 5.50 6.22
C VAL A 28 9.27 5.64 6.42
N LYS A 29 9.95 4.56 6.84
CA LYS A 29 11.40 4.54 7.06
C LYS A 29 12.18 4.87 5.79
N ILE A 30 11.94 4.14 4.71
CA ILE A 30 12.72 4.32 3.48
C ILE A 30 12.55 5.72 2.88
N LEU A 31 11.32 6.28 2.89
CA LEU A 31 11.09 7.63 2.41
C LEU A 31 11.80 8.68 3.26
N LYS A 32 11.89 8.44 4.57
CA LYS A 32 12.63 9.29 5.50
C LYS A 32 14.13 9.19 5.29
N ASP A 33 14.67 7.98 5.16
CA ASP A 33 16.11 7.72 4.97
C ASP A 33 16.64 8.38 3.69
N PHE A 34 15.78 8.54 2.68
CA PHE A 34 16.13 9.22 1.43
C PHE A 34 15.75 10.70 1.40
N GLY A 35 15.56 11.33 2.56
CA GLY A 35 15.46 12.78 2.73
C GLY A 35 14.05 13.34 2.65
N GLY A 36 13.01 12.51 2.51
CA GLY A 36 11.62 12.95 2.46
C GLY A 36 11.15 13.52 3.80
N THR A 37 10.27 14.52 3.73
CA THR A 37 9.43 14.90 4.87
C THR A 37 8.23 13.97 4.90
N VAL A 38 8.16 13.09 5.91
CA VAL A 38 7.21 11.98 5.92
C VAL A 38 6.08 12.19 6.91
N VAL A 39 4.86 12.08 6.41
CA VAL A 39 3.62 12.07 7.19
C VAL A 39 3.08 10.65 7.29
N CYS A 40 3.03 10.14 8.51
CA CYS A 40 2.41 8.87 8.84
C CYS A 40 0.91 9.09 9.09
N ALA A 41 0.05 8.59 8.20
CA ALA A 41 -1.40 8.71 8.31
C ALA A 41 -2.01 7.34 8.66
N ASP A 42 -2.64 7.22 9.84
CA ASP A 42 -3.23 5.96 10.31
C ASP A 42 -4.36 6.22 11.31
N LEU A 43 -5.17 5.19 11.62
CA LEU A 43 -6.22 5.26 12.64
C LEU A 43 -5.69 5.56 14.04
N ARG A 44 -4.50 5.08 14.34
CA ARG A 44 -3.83 5.25 15.64
C ARG A 44 -2.32 5.39 15.45
N GLU A 45 -1.70 6.18 16.28
CA GLU A 45 -0.26 6.20 16.43
C GLU A 45 0.15 4.89 17.15
N ALA A 46 0.98 4.08 16.51
CA ALA A 46 1.46 2.84 17.09
C ALA A 46 2.80 3.11 17.80
N GLU A 47 2.73 3.49 19.07
CA GLU A 47 3.91 3.75 19.91
C GLU A 47 4.75 2.47 20.12
N ASP A 48 4.13 1.30 20.06
CA ASP A 48 4.75 -0.02 20.25
C ASP A 48 5.47 -0.59 19.01
N ARG A 49 5.38 0.06 17.87
CA ARG A 49 6.03 -0.41 16.62
C ARG A 49 7.37 0.27 16.32
N TRP A 50 7.62 1.38 16.96
CA TRP A 50 8.89 2.11 16.87
C TRP A 50 9.67 1.78 18.15
N GLU A 51 10.74 1.01 18.04
CA GLU A 51 11.50 0.45 19.17
C GLU A 51 12.16 1.49 20.11
N LYS A 52 11.59 2.58 20.37
CA LYS A 52 11.79 3.67 21.34
C LYS A 52 11.33 5.00 20.74
N ASN A 53 10.80 5.88 21.53
CA ASN A 53 10.36 7.24 21.17
C ASN A 53 11.40 8.12 20.46
N GLU A 54 12.64 7.71 20.33
CA GLU A 54 13.73 8.43 19.69
C GLU A 54 13.88 8.14 18.18
N ASP A 55 13.24 7.05 17.67
CA ASP A 55 13.37 6.60 16.28
C ASP A 55 12.07 6.73 15.47
N LYS A 56 11.22 7.73 15.79
CA LYS A 56 10.05 8.00 14.93
C LYS A 56 10.54 8.40 13.54
N ALA A 57 10.41 7.47 12.59
CA ALA A 57 10.83 7.67 11.20
C ALA A 57 9.86 8.58 10.40
N TYR A 58 9.09 9.45 11.07
CA TYR A 58 8.17 10.41 10.45
C TYR A 58 8.25 11.79 11.09
N ASP A 59 7.91 12.81 10.32
CA ASP A 59 7.92 14.23 10.77
C ASP A 59 6.57 14.67 11.33
N MET A 60 5.50 13.94 10.98
CA MET A 60 4.14 14.25 11.43
C MET A 60 3.31 12.96 11.45
N PHE A 61 2.53 12.78 12.51
CA PHE A 61 1.44 11.82 12.55
C PHE A 61 0.11 12.54 12.33
N VAL A 62 -0.78 11.95 11.52
CA VAL A 62 -2.14 12.44 11.35
C VAL A 62 -3.10 11.26 11.48
N LYS A 63 -4.08 11.38 12.40
CA LYS A 63 -5.15 10.39 12.47
C LYS A 63 -5.98 10.42 11.19
N CYS A 64 -6.04 9.30 10.50
CA CYS A 64 -6.73 9.17 9.22
C CYS A 64 -7.48 7.83 9.14
N ASP A 65 -8.80 7.91 9.02
CA ASP A 65 -9.64 6.77 8.69
C ASP A 65 -9.87 6.74 7.17
N VAL A 66 -9.25 5.79 6.49
CA VAL A 66 -9.35 5.65 5.03
C VAL A 66 -10.72 5.15 4.55
N SER A 67 -11.60 4.75 5.46
CA SER A 67 -13.01 4.45 5.14
C SER A 67 -13.87 5.70 4.98
N SER A 68 -13.42 6.85 5.51
CA SER A 68 -14.13 8.13 5.48
C SER A 68 -13.44 9.12 4.54
N THR A 69 -14.18 9.62 3.55
CA THR A 69 -13.73 10.70 2.68
C THR A 69 -13.40 11.96 3.47
N GLU A 70 -14.20 12.30 4.47
CA GLU A 70 -14.03 13.49 5.32
C GLU A 70 -12.73 13.40 6.12
N SER A 71 -12.41 12.22 6.64
CA SER A 71 -11.16 11.99 7.38
C SER A 71 -9.94 12.12 6.48
N ILE A 72 -10.00 11.59 5.25
CA ILE A 72 -8.92 11.73 4.25
C ILE A 72 -8.73 13.21 3.87
N LYS A 73 -9.82 13.95 3.61
CA LYS A 73 -9.77 15.39 3.33
C LYS A 73 -9.12 16.17 4.46
N ALA A 74 -9.55 15.91 5.70
CA ALA A 74 -8.98 16.57 6.88
C ALA A 74 -7.49 16.24 7.03
N CYS A 75 -7.09 15.00 6.78
CA CYS A 75 -5.69 14.58 6.82
C CYS A 75 -4.85 15.36 5.80
N PHE A 76 -5.26 15.39 4.52
CA PHE A 76 -4.49 16.09 3.48
C PHE A 76 -4.50 17.61 3.65
N ALA A 77 -5.59 18.19 4.15
CA ALA A 77 -5.66 19.61 4.50
C ALA A 77 -4.67 19.97 5.62
N ALA A 78 -4.58 19.16 6.68
CA ALA A 78 -3.62 19.38 7.76
C ALA A 78 -2.15 19.28 7.28
N VAL A 79 -1.86 18.36 6.34
CA VAL A 79 -0.53 18.27 5.71
C VAL A 79 -0.25 19.52 4.88
N ALA A 80 -1.20 19.96 4.08
CA ALA A 80 -1.05 21.13 3.22
C ALA A 80 -0.95 22.43 4.03
N GLU A 81 -1.67 22.54 5.13
CA GLU A 81 -1.55 23.68 6.06
C GLU A 81 -0.12 23.79 6.62
N LYS A 82 0.49 22.66 6.99
CA LYS A 82 1.84 22.65 7.58
C LYS A 82 2.96 22.79 6.53
N TYR A 83 2.82 22.14 5.39
CA TYR A 83 3.91 21.98 4.40
C TYR A 83 3.63 22.60 3.04
N GLY A 84 2.41 23.10 2.78
CA GLY A 84 2.00 23.79 1.58
C GLY A 84 1.68 22.88 0.39
N ARG A 85 2.00 21.58 0.43
CA ARG A 85 1.84 20.65 -0.70
C ARG A 85 1.91 19.18 -0.27
N ILE A 86 1.59 18.29 -1.18
CA ILE A 86 1.88 16.86 -1.11
C ILE A 86 2.55 16.45 -2.42
N ASP A 87 3.71 15.77 -2.35
CA ASP A 87 4.47 15.32 -3.53
C ASP A 87 4.32 13.83 -3.79
N VAL A 88 4.21 13.04 -2.73
CA VAL A 88 4.09 11.59 -2.79
C VAL A 88 2.94 11.13 -1.90
N LEU A 89 2.06 10.28 -2.47
CA LEU A 89 1.04 9.56 -1.71
C LEU A 89 1.25 8.06 -1.85
N VAL A 90 1.40 7.36 -0.73
CA VAL A 90 1.43 5.89 -0.68
C VAL A 90 0.12 5.39 -0.07
N ASN A 91 -0.77 4.84 -0.88
CA ASN A 91 -2.01 4.21 -0.46
C ASN A 91 -1.74 2.76 -0.02
N CYS A 92 -1.31 2.57 1.24
CA CYS A 92 -0.97 1.25 1.80
C CYS A 92 -2.06 0.68 2.72
N ALA A 93 -2.95 1.53 3.26
CA ALA A 93 -4.04 1.09 4.14
C ALA A 93 -5.09 0.26 3.40
N CYS A 94 -5.64 -0.76 4.07
CA CYS A 94 -6.81 -1.51 3.64
C CYS A 94 -7.59 -2.03 4.85
N TYR A 95 -8.89 -2.39 4.65
CA TYR A 95 -9.76 -2.90 5.71
C TYR A 95 -10.83 -3.85 5.18
N GLY A 96 -11.58 -4.50 6.07
CA GLY A 96 -12.89 -5.06 5.82
C GLY A 96 -12.95 -6.35 4.98
N ALA A 97 -11.83 -7.03 4.72
CA ALA A 97 -11.83 -8.26 3.91
C ALA A 97 -12.64 -9.42 4.54
N GLY A 98 -12.76 -9.43 5.88
CA GLY A 98 -13.46 -10.49 6.61
C GLY A 98 -12.57 -11.68 6.94
N TYR A 99 -13.06 -12.56 7.83
CA TYR A 99 -12.36 -13.75 8.28
C TYR A 99 -13.35 -14.89 8.56
N GLY A 100 -12.85 -16.12 8.54
CA GLY A 100 -13.61 -17.31 8.92
C GLY A 100 -14.59 -17.81 7.85
N LYS A 101 -15.51 -18.70 8.24
CA LYS A 101 -16.43 -19.38 7.32
C LYS A 101 -17.33 -18.39 6.55
N GLY A 102 -17.83 -17.34 7.20
CA GLY A 102 -18.66 -16.31 6.57
C GLY A 102 -17.95 -15.48 5.50
N SER A 103 -16.62 -15.59 5.40
CA SER A 103 -15.82 -14.91 4.37
C SER A 103 -15.52 -15.79 3.15
N GLN A 104 -16.07 -17.01 3.07
CA GLN A 104 -15.96 -17.88 1.89
C GLN A 104 -17.07 -17.56 0.89
N LEU A 105 -16.80 -17.81 -0.39
CA LEU A 105 -17.67 -17.39 -1.49
C LEU A 105 -19.15 -17.76 -1.31
N GLU A 106 -19.41 -18.99 -0.88
CA GLU A 106 -20.77 -19.52 -0.72
C GLU A 106 -21.52 -19.03 0.52
N PHE A 107 -20.83 -18.38 1.46
CA PHE A 107 -21.40 -17.90 2.73
C PHE A 107 -21.31 -16.39 2.90
N MET A 108 -20.59 -15.69 2.00
CA MET A 108 -20.38 -14.26 2.11
C MET A 108 -21.64 -13.49 1.73
N ASP A 109 -22.13 -12.64 2.62
CA ASP A 109 -23.22 -11.72 2.31
C ASP A 109 -22.73 -10.49 1.52
N ASP A 110 -23.68 -9.78 0.91
CA ASP A 110 -23.42 -8.60 0.06
C ASP A 110 -22.74 -7.47 0.86
N GLU A 111 -23.09 -7.26 2.12
CA GLU A 111 -22.50 -6.23 2.97
C GLU A 111 -21.01 -6.51 3.21
N THR A 112 -20.68 -7.73 3.60
CA THR A 112 -19.28 -8.17 3.79
C THR A 112 -18.49 -8.11 2.49
N PHE A 113 -19.10 -8.53 1.37
CA PHE A 113 -18.47 -8.41 0.05
C PHE A 113 -18.15 -6.95 -0.28
N ASN A 114 -19.14 -6.07 -0.22
CA ASN A 114 -19.01 -4.66 -0.55
C ASN A 114 -18.00 -3.96 0.36
N LYS A 115 -18.02 -4.26 1.66
CA LYS A 115 -17.08 -3.70 2.64
C LYS A 115 -15.62 -4.08 2.33
N GLY A 116 -15.36 -5.32 1.92
CA GLY A 116 -14.00 -5.74 1.57
C GLY A 116 -13.51 -5.16 0.24
N VAL A 117 -14.41 -5.05 -0.75
CA VAL A 117 -14.10 -4.36 -2.02
C VAL A 117 -13.81 -2.88 -1.76
N ASP A 118 -14.65 -2.20 -0.96
CA ASP A 118 -14.44 -0.80 -0.59
C ASP A 118 -13.14 -0.63 0.23
N GLY A 119 -12.85 -1.56 1.14
CA GLY A 119 -11.64 -1.54 1.95
C GLY A 119 -10.34 -1.70 1.17
N ALA A 120 -10.38 -2.28 -0.01
CA ALA A 120 -9.23 -2.38 -0.91
C ALA A 120 -9.26 -1.30 -2.00
N LEU A 121 -10.32 -1.27 -2.83
CA LEU A 121 -10.44 -0.40 -3.99
C LEU A 121 -10.87 1.02 -3.59
N GLY A 122 -11.89 1.14 -2.74
CA GLY A 122 -12.43 2.44 -2.31
C GLY A 122 -11.40 3.29 -1.57
N THR A 123 -10.52 2.68 -0.76
CA THR A 123 -9.43 3.39 -0.08
C THR A 123 -8.47 4.04 -1.07
N ALA A 124 -8.00 3.29 -2.07
CA ALA A 124 -7.12 3.80 -3.11
C ALA A 124 -7.80 4.89 -3.94
N PHE A 125 -9.07 4.68 -4.32
CA PHE A 125 -9.85 5.67 -5.06
C PHE A 125 -10.00 6.98 -4.28
N ARG A 126 -10.42 6.93 -3.02
CA ARG A 126 -10.57 8.12 -2.17
C ARG A 126 -9.23 8.85 -2.00
N GLY A 127 -8.16 8.11 -1.69
CA GLY A 127 -6.82 8.68 -1.55
C GLY A 127 -6.37 9.41 -2.82
N MET A 128 -6.50 8.78 -3.99
CA MET A 128 -6.16 9.40 -5.27
C MET A 128 -7.00 10.65 -5.55
N ARG A 129 -8.32 10.57 -5.37
CA ARG A 129 -9.23 11.70 -5.64
C ARG A 129 -8.93 12.91 -4.76
N GLU A 130 -8.77 12.68 -3.47
CA GLU A 130 -8.63 13.77 -2.50
C GLU A 130 -7.22 14.39 -2.48
N VAL A 131 -6.18 13.71 -3.00
CA VAL A 131 -4.83 14.29 -3.07
C VAL A 131 -4.62 15.22 -4.27
N VAL A 132 -5.41 15.06 -5.35
CA VAL A 132 -5.25 15.82 -6.59
C VAL A 132 -5.15 17.34 -6.38
N PRO A 133 -6.00 18.01 -5.56
CA PRO A 133 -5.90 19.45 -5.34
C PRO A 133 -4.53 19.90 -4.83
N TYR A 134 -3.80 19.05 -4.13
CA TYR A 134 -2.50 19.34 -3.52
C TYR A 134 -1.30 18.99 -4.41
N MET A 135 -1.55 18.28 -5.51
CA MET A 135 -0.52 17.83 -6.47
C MET A 135 -0.62 18.53 -7.84
N LYS A 136 -1.83 18.94 -8.28
CA LYS A 136 -2.10 19.33 -9.68
C LYS A 136 -1.27 20.48 -10.22
N GLU A 137 -0.72 21.37 -9.36
CA GLU A 137 0.08 22.51 -9.81
C GLU A 137 1.54 22.17 -10.08
N LYS A 138 2.08 21.15 -9.37
CA LYS A 138 3.51 20.81 -9.40
C LYS A 138 3.79 19.37 -9.79
N GLY A 139 2.75 18.62 -10.08
CA GLY A 139 2.85 17.17 -10.27
C GLY A 139 3.08 16.42 -8.97
N GLY A 140 3.30 15.12 -9.08
CA GLY A 140 3.51 14.26 -7.93
C GLY A 140 3.57 12.77 -8.29
N SER A 141 3.67 11.92 -7.28
CA SER A 141 3.66 10.47 -7.45
C SER A 141 2.65 9.82 -6.50
N ILE A 142 1.74 9.02 -7.04
CA ILE A 142 0.79 8.21 -6.29
C ILE A 142 1.16 6.75 -6.45
N ILE A 143 1.26 6.03 -5.32
CA ILE A 143 1.66 4.63 -5.26
C ILE A 143 0.55 3.85 -4.56
N ASN A 144 -0.10 2.95 -5.29
CA ASN A 144 -1.20 2.14 -4.77
C ASN A 144 -0.70 0.73 -4.42
N TYR A 145 -1.08 0.22 -3.25
CA TYR A 145 -0.81 -1.16 -2.86
C TYR A 145 -1.86 -2.10 -3.45
N CYS A 146 -1.46 -2.84 -4.48
CA CYS A 146 -2.20 -3.96 -5.04
C CYS A 146 -1.98 -5.23 -4.18
N SER A 147 -2.03 -6.41 -4.77
CA SER A 147 -1.71 -7.71 -4.18
C SER A 147 -1.49 -8.74 -5.30
N MET A 148 -0.69 -9.76 -5.04
CA MET A 148 -0.64 -10.95 -5.91
C MET A 148 -2.04 -11.52 -6.18
N TYR A 149 -2.95 -11.46 -5.20
CA TYR A 149 -4.35 -11.89 -5.35
C TYR A 149 -5.24 -10.94 -6.17
N GLY A 150 -4.72 -9.80 -6.58
CA GLY A 150 -5.30 -8.97 -7.63
C GLY A 150 -4.85 -9.36 -9.04
N LEU A 151 -3.85 -10.24 -9.17
CA LEU A 151 -3.30 -10.73 -10.44
C LEU A 151 -3.65 -12.19 -10.71
N VAL A 152 -3.64 -13.03 -9.66
CA VAL A 152 -3.94 -14.46 -9.73
C VAL A 152 -4.89 -14.87 -8.60
N SER A 153 -5.60 -15.98 -8.78
CA SER A 153 -6.44 -16.55 -7.74
C SER A 153 -5.59 -17.10 -6.58
N PRO A 154 -6.06 -16.98 -5.33
CA PRO A 154 -5.46 -17.70 -4.23
C PRO A 154 -5.54 -19.21 -4.45
N ASP A 155 -4.47 -19.92 -4.12
CA ASP A 155 -4.51 -21.38 -4.01
C ASP A 155 -5.04 -21.77 -2.62
N LEU A 156 -6.32 -22.07 -2.55
CA LEU A 156 -6.97 -22.37 -1.27
C LEU A 156 -6.47 -23.65 -0.59
N ARG A 157 -5.71 -24.51 -1.29
CA ARG A 157 -5.11 -25.71 -0.72
C ARG A 157 -4.02 -25.42 0.30
N ILE A 158 -3.36 -24.25 0.20
CA ILE A 158 -2.32 -23.84 1.17
C ILE A 158 -2.86 -23.67 2.60
N TYR A 159 -4.16 -23.37 2.72
CA TYR A 159 -4.82 -23.19 4.02
C TYR A 159 -5.22 -24.52 4.68
N GLY A 160 -5.24 -25.64 3.96
CA GLY A 160 -5.70 -26.93 4.48
C GLY A 160 -7.11 -26.84 5.06
N ASP A 161 -7.28 -27.31 6.30
CA ASP A 161 -8.57 -27.27 7.02
C ASP A 161 -8.81 -25.95 7.76
N ASN A 162 -7.89 -24.99 7.66
CA ASN A 162 -8.07 -23.68 8.28
C ASN A 162 -9.30 -22.97 7.66
N PRO A 163 -10.30 -22.58 8.47
CA PRO A 163 -11.48 -21.88 7.96
C PRO A 163 -11.16 -20.43 7.52
N GLN A 164 -10.00 -19.90 7.92
CA GLN A 164 -9.55 -18.57 7.55
C GLN A 164 -8.82 -18.59 6.20
N LYS A 165 -9.59 -18.77 5.13
CA LYS A 165 -9.06 -18.70 3.75
C LYS A 165 -9.09 -17.27 3.23
N GLN A 166 -8.30 -17.00 2.20
CA GLN A 166 -8.32 -15.71 1.53
C GLN A 166 -9.73 -15.42 0.97
N PRO A 167 -10.38 -14.33 1.37
CA PRO A 167 -11.74 -14.03 0.93
C PRO A 167 -11.79 -13.48 -0.50
N PRO A 168 -12.90 -13.72 -1.25
CA PRO A 168 -13.04 -13.33 -2.65
C PRO A 168 -13.08 -11.83 -2.87
N ASN A 169 -13.67 -11.06 -1.94
CA ASN A 169 -13.79 -9.62 -2.01
C ASN A 169 -12.44 -8.89 -1.97
N TYR A 170 -11.45 -9.46 -1.27
CA TYR A 170 -10.10 -8.90 -1.23
C TYR A 170 -9.44 -8.95 -2.62
N GLY A 171 -9.41 -10.13 -3.26
CA GLY A 171 -8.85 -10.30 -4.59
C GLY A 171 -9.56 -9.42 -5.62
N ALA A 172 -10.91 -9.38 -5.59
CA ALA A 172 -11.71 -8.52 -6.45
C ALA A 172 -11.35 -7.04 -6.28
N GLY A 173 -11.27 -6.56 -5.03
CA GLY A 173 -10.87 -5.18 -4.73
C GLY A 173 -9.45 -4.87 -5.19
N LYS A 174 -8.49 -5.78 -4.97
CA LYS A 174 -7.09 -5.58 -5.39
C LYS A 174 -6.91 -5.65 -6.91
N ALA A 175 -7.66 -6.46 -7.63
CA ALA A 175 -7.73 -6.41 -9.10
C ALA A 175 -8.25 -5.05 -9.59
N GLY A 176 -9.29 -4.51 -8.91
CA GLY A 176 -9.78 -3.15 -9.13
C GLY A 176 -8.72 -2.08 -8.89
N VAL A 177 -7.86 -2.23 -7.87
CA VAL A 177 -6.74 -1.29 -7.63
C VAL A 177 -5.78 -1.28 -8.80
N ALA A 178 -5.42 -2.43 -9.38
CA ALA A 178 -4.55 -2.49 -10.55
C ALA A 178 -5.18 -1.77 -11.76
N GLN A 179 -6.48 -1.91 -11.97
CA GLN A 179 -7.18 -1.26 -13.07
C GLN A 179 -7.36 0.24 -12.85
N ILE A 180 -7.79 0.67 -11.66
CA ILE A 180 -7.99 2.11 -11.40
C ILE A 180 -6.66 2.87 -11.41
N THR A 181 -5.54 2.23 -11.09
CA THR A 181 -4.19 2.79 -11.23
C THR A 181 -3.91 3.19 -12.68
N ARG A 182 -4.22 2.32 -13.65
CA ARG A 182 -4.06 2.63 -15.09
C ARG A 182 -4.97 3.78 -15.53
N TYR A 183 -6.21 3.76 -15.09
CA TYR A 183 -7.15 4.85 -15.39
C TYR A 183 -6.67 6.19 -14.82
N ALA A 184 -6.28 6.22 -13.54
CA ALA A 184 -5.79 7.43 -12.89
C ALA A 184 -4.47 7.92 -13.52
N ALA A 185 -3.58 7.03 -13.93
CA ALA A 185 -2.35 7.37 -14.64
C ALA A 185 -2.66 8.13 -15.95
N CYS A 186 -3.67 7.70 -16.69
CA CYS A 186 -4.13 8.39 -17.90
C CYS A 186 -4.75 9.74 -17.55
N SER A 187 -5.72 9.77 -16.64
CA SER A 187 -6.52 10.97 -16.36
C SER A 187 -5.75 12.07 -15.61
N LEU A 188 -4.72 11.73 -14.84
CA LEU A 188 -3.95 12.69 -14.03
C LEU A 188 -2.62 13.11 -14.69
N SER A 189 -2.28 12.52 -15.83
CA SER A 189 -1.05 12.84 -16.57
C SER A 189 -0.97 14.29 -17.01
N GLU A 190 -2.12 14.91 -17.32
CA GLU A 190 -2.18 16.33 -17.68
C GLU A 190 -1.70 17.27 -16.56
N TYR A 191 -1.75 16.84 -15.29
CA TYR A 191 -1.24 17.57 -14.13
C TYR A 191 0.21 17.18 -13.77
N GLY A 192 0.88 16.37 -14.58
CA GLY A 192 2.21 15.84 -14.25
C GLY A 192 2.22 14.87 -13.08
N ILE A 193 1.07 14.30 -12.72
CA ILE A 193 0.94 13.31 -11.65
C ILE A 193 1.14 11.91 -12.24
N ARG A 194 2.12 11.18 -11.72
CA ARG A 194 2.34 9.76 -12.04
C ARG A 194 1.54 8.89 -11.07
N VAL A 195 0.92 7.85 -11.56
CA VAL A 195 0.17 6.89 -10.73
C VAL A 195 0.62 5.48 -11.06
N ASN A 196 1.17 4.77 -10.08
CA ASN A 196 1.67 3.42 -10.24
C ASN A 196 1.17 2.53 -9.08
N ALA A 197 1.36 1.23 -9.23
CA ALA A 197 1.08 0.26 -8.18
C ALA A 197 2.33 -0.54 -7.79
N VAL A 198 2.33 -1.04 -6.56
CA VAL A 198 3.21 -2.12 -6.11
C VAL A 198 2.36 -3.33 -5.75
N THR A 199 2.81 -4.51 -6.12
CA THR A 199 2.11 -5.77 -5.86
C THR A 199 2.95 -6.66 -4.95
N PRO A 200 2.69 -6.66 -3.63
CA PRO A 200 3.33 -7.60 -2.73
C PRO A 200 2.83 -9.03 -2.96
N GLY A 201 3.74 -9.99 -2.83
CA GLY A 201 3.49 -11.40 -2.69
C GLY A 201 3.15 -11.79 -1.25
N PRO A 202 3.60 -12.97 -0.78
CA PRO A 202 3.39 -13.38 0.60
C PRO A 202 4.36 -12.65 1.54
N PHE A 203 3.84 -11.72 2.31
CA PHE A 203 4.52 -10.98 3.38
C PHE A 203 3.78 -11.19 4.71
N PRO A 204 3.80 -12.40 5.29
CA PRO A 204 3.07 -12.66 6.52
C PRO A 204 3.65 -11.84 7.68
N ASN A 205 2.75 -11.19 8.44
CA ASN A 205 3.17 -10.48 9.65
C ASN A 205 3.75 -11.48 10.66
N PRO A 206 4.92 -11.23 11.27
CA PRO A 206 5.53 -12.13 12.26
C PRO A 206 4.58 -12.54 13.41
N LYS A 207 3.65 -11.67 13.79
CA LYS A 207 2.62 -11.98 14.82
C LYS A 207 1.64 -13.08 14.38
N ASN A 208 1.60 -13.45 13.10
CA ASN A 208 0.67 -14.42 12.51
C ASN A 208 1.43 -15.62 11.90
N GLN A 209 2.68 -15.88 12.29
CA GLN A 209 3.52 -16.92 11.72
C GLN A 209 3.60 -18.20 12.57
N ASP A 210 2.65 -18.41 13.49
CA ASP A 210 2.66 -19.60 14.37
C ASP A 210 2.32 -20.89 13.63
N ASP A 211 1.64 -20.81 12.47
CA ASP A 211 1.33 -21.97 11.63
C ASP A 211 2.50 -22.32 10.70
N VAL A 212 3.37 -23.22 11.17
CA VAL A 212 4.56 -23.67 10.41
C VAL A 212 4.17 -24.32 9.07
N ARG A 213 3.05 -25.08 9.02
CA ARG A 213 2.58 -25.72 7.79
C ARG A 213 2.14 -24.68 6.77
N PHE A 214 1.38 -23.68 7.20
CA PHE A 214 0.96 -22.57 6.32
C PHE A 214 2.15 -21.77 5.82
N ASN A 215 3.11 -21.46 6.69
CA ASN A 215 4.33 -20.75 6.31
C ASN A 215 5.15 -21.52 5.27
N GLN A 216 5.29 -22.84 5.47
CA GLN A 216 5.97 -23.68 4.47
C GLN A 216 5.21 -23.73 3.14
N ALA A 217 3.89 -23.80 3.18
CA ALA A 217 3.04 -23.78 1.99
C ALA A 217 3.17 -22.44 1.22
N LEU A 218 3.22 -21.31 1.93
CA LEU A 218 3.49 -19.99 1.33
C LEU A 218 4.88 -19.94 0.68
N ALA A 219 5.92 -20.42 1.38
CA ALA A 219 7.28 -20.45 0.87
C ALA A 219 7.40 -21.29 -0.41
N ASN A 220 6.79 -22.48 -0.42
CA ASN A 220 6.80 -23.41 -1.56
C ASN A 220 6.08 -22.88 -2.81
N LYS A 221 5.22 -21.85 -2.66
CA LYS A 221 4.54 -21.21 -3.79
C LYS A 221 5.34 -20.06 -4.40
N THR A 222 6.46 -19.68 -3.82
CA THR A 222 7.38 -18.70 -4.41
C THR A 222 8.55 -19.41 -5.10
N MET A 223 9.03 -18.88 -6.23
CA MET A 223 10.24 -19.39 -6.87
C MET A 223 11.48 -19.26 -6.00
N LEU A 224 11.50 -18.23 -5.11
CA LEU A 224 12.61 -18.01 -4.17
C LEU A 224 12.57 -18.93 -2.95
N GLY A 225 11.55 -19.79 -2.79
CA GLY A 225 11.45 -20.77 -1.70
C GLY A 225 11.26 -20.17 -0.29
N ARG A 226 10.90 -18.91 -0.20
CA ARG A 226 10.63 -18.18 1.05
C ARG A 226 9.58 -17.10 0.85
N PHE A 227 8.97 -16.64 1.93
CA PHE A 227 8.16 -15.42 1.90
C PHE A 227 9.04 -14.16 2.06
N GLY A 228 8.47 -12.99 1.71
CA GLY A 228 9.16 -11.71 1.77
C GLY A 228 9.24 -11.14 3.19
N GLN A 229 10.30 -10.38 3.45
CA GLN A 229 10.44 -9.54 4.64
C GLN A 229 9.90 -8.14 4.33
N SER A 230 9.28 -7.45 5.31
CA SER A 230 8.60 -6.17 5.10
C SER A 230 9.46 -5.12 4.37
N TYR A 231 10.74 -5.04 4.70
CA TYR A 231 11.68 -4.10 4.10
C TYR A 231 11.95 -4.36 2.60
N GLU A 232 11.69 -5.58 2.09
CA GLU A 232 11.90 -5.89 0.67
C GLU A 232 10.90 -5.19 -0.27
N MET A 233 9.80 -4.63 0.27
CA MET A 233 8.90 -3.77 -0.47
C MET A 233 9.43 -2.33 -0.63
N ALA A 234 10.28 -1.88 0.29
CA ALA A 234 10.68 -0.48 0.41
C ALA A 234 11.39 0.05 -0.84
N GLY A 235 12.25 -0.77 -1.48
CA GLY A 235 12.95 -0.38 -2.70
C GLY A 235 12.03 -0.05 -3.87
N ALA A 236 10.94 -0.81 -4.05
CA ALA A 236 9.95 -0.55 -5.09
C ALA A 236 9.18 0.76 -4.83
N VAL A 237 8.85 1.02 -3.57
CA VAL A 237 8.17 2.27 -3.17
C VAL A 237 9.09 3.47 -3.36
N LEU A 238 10.36 3.39 -2.95
CA LEU A 238 11.35 4.45 -3.18
C LEU A 238 11.53 4.75 -4.67
N LEU A 239 11.67 3.72 -5.51
CA LEU A 239 11.75 3.89 -6.96
C LEU A 239 10.55 4.71 -7.47
N LEU A 240 9.33 4.33 -7.12
CA LEU A 240 8.11 4.99 -7.59
C LEU A 240 7.91 6.39 -7.00
N ALA A 241 8.36 6.63 -5.77
CA ALA A 241 8.29 7.92 -5.11
C ALA A 241 9.25 8.97 -5.70
N SER A 242 10.35 8.51 -6.26
CA SER A 242 11.49 9.35 -6.68
C SER A 242 11.49 9.67 -8.17
N ASP A 243 12.43 10.53 -8.58
CA ASP A 243 12.65 10.90 -9.98
C ASP A 243 13.27 9.74 -10.79
N ALA A 244 13.77 8.67 -10.14
CA ALA A 244 14.22 7.45 -10.79
C ALA A 244 13.11 6.76 -11.62
N SER A 245 11.84 7.05 -11.31
CA SER A 245 10.67 6.60 -12.05
C SER A 245 9.95 7.71 -12.82
N SER A 246 10.64 8.82 -13.17
CA SER A 246 10.02 9.97 -13.83
C SER A 246 9.32 9.66 -15.16
N PHE A 247 9.67 8.53 -15.81
CA PHE A 247 9.02 8.05 -17.04
C PHE A 247 8.13 6.82 -16.80
N MET A 248 7.72 6.56 -15.55
CA MET A 248 6.85 5.44 -15.19
C MET A 248 5.51 5.95 -14.69
N THR A 249 4.42 5.61 -15.41
CA THR A 249 3.04 5.81 -14.96
C THR A 249 2.16 4.67 -15.48
N GLY A 250 1.13 4.29 -14.75
CA GLY A 250 0.26 3.14 -15.07
C GLY A 250 0.91 1.78 -14.85
N SER A 251 2.13 1.73 -14.32
CA SER A 251 2.89 0.50 -14.10
C SER A 251 2.50 -0.18 -12.80
N ASN A 252 2.75 -1.49 -12.73
CA ASN A 252 2.58 -2.30 -11.54
C ASN A 252 3.87 -3.09 -11.27
N ILE A 253 4.59 -2.73 -10.20
CA ILE A 253 5.83 -3.42 -9.81
C ILE A 253 5.47 -4.60 -8.92
N VAL A 254 5.74 -5.80 -9.40
CA VAL A 254 5.49 -7.05 -8.66
C VAL A 254 6.71 -7.39 -7.81
N VAL A 255 6.49 -7.60 -6.51
CA VAL A 255 7.50 -7.99 -5.52
C VAL A 255 6.94 -9.19 -4.75
N ASP A 256 7.01 -10.38 -5.34
CA ASP A 256 6.27 -11.56 -4.88
C ASP A 256 7.10 -12.86 -4.82
N GLY A 257 8.40 -12.77 -5.00
CA GLY A 257 9.29 -13.94 -5.02
C GLY A 257 9.02 -14.90 -6.18
N GLY A 258 8.38 -14.41 -7.26
CA GLY A 258 8.00 -15.19 -8.43
C GLY A 258 6.67 -15.92 -8.30
N TRP A 259 5.87 -15.63 -7.27
CA TRP A 259 4.54 -16.26 -7.05
C TRP A 259 3.62 -16.21 -8.28
N THR A 260 3.57 -15.07 -8.97
CA THR A 260 2.65 -14.86 -10.11
C THR A 260 3.28 -15.18 -11.47
N ALA A 261 4.51 -15.67 -11.52
CA ALA A 261 5.27 -15.84 -12.76
C ALA A 261 5.43 -17.30 -13.21
N TRP A 262 4.80 -18.26 -12.54
CA TRP A 262 4.82 -19.69 -12.91
C TRP A 262 3.44 -20.34 -12.86
#